data_d2b858538b7a79cb1016355097cec371
#
_entry.id   d2b858538b7a79cb1016355097cec371
#
_cell.length_a   1.000
_cell.length_b   1.000
_cell.length_c   1.000
_cell.angle_alpha   90.00
_cell.angle_beta   90.00
_cell.angle_gamma   90.00
#
_symmetry.space_group_name_H-M   'P 1'
#
loop_
_entity.id
_entity.type
_entity.pdbx_description
1 polymer ?
#
loop_
_entity_poly.entity_id
_entity_poly.type
_entity_poly.pdbx_seq_one_letter_code
_entity_poly.pdbx_strand_id
1 'polypeptide(L)'
;MKKVFYLLLSLVITSCVATKNKVAIKNQDGDLVGIATRNDFKKEPFASQWFNDYYEYYQTDPETVTQLKQKLNGITIKGFMGTWCGDSQREIPNFYKLLDESDFDFKKLELVTVNRKKQANGLEKGYNITHVPTFIFYKEGKELGRFVEHANENGTIEGDILKIVSEIPYKHPYQK
;
A
#
# COMPACT_ATOMS: atom_id res chain seq x y z
N MET A 1 -28.30 59.63 24.02
CA MET A 1 -27.14 59.10 23.26
C MET A 1 -27.27 57.56 23.26
N LYS A 2 -27.78 56.99 22.16
CA LYS A 2 -28.02 55.52 22.03
C LYS A 2 -26.77 54.88 21.40
N LYS A 3 -26.07 54.02 22.14
CA LYS A 3 -24.96 53.26 21.62
C LYS A 3 -25.52 52.01 20.91
N VAL A 4 -25.39 51.97 19.58
CA VAL A 4 -25.76 50.81 18.75
C VAL A 4 -24.56 49.85 18.78
N PHE A 5 -24.78 48.64 19.35
CA PHE A 5 -23.78 47.59 19.42
C PHE A 5 -23.95 46.70 18.20
N TYR A 6 -23.06 46.79 17.20
CA TYR A 6 -23.06 45.91 16.04
C TYR A 6 -22.42 44.59 16.42
N LEU A 7 -23.24 43.56 16.53
CA LEU A 7 -22.81 42.15 16.72
C LEU A 7 -22.38 41.61 15.35
N LEU A 8 -21.07 41.58 15.09
CA LEU A 8 -20.52 40.90 13.91
C LEU A 8 -20.63 39.39 14.08
N LEU A 9 -21.66 38.81 13.46
CA LEU A 9 -21.84 37.36 13.35
C LEU A 9 -20.87 36.82 12.27
N SER A 10 -19.71 36.31 12.70
CA SER A 10 -18.76 35.64 11.81
C SER A 10 -19.33 34.28 11.40
N LEU A 11 -19.79 34.19 10.16
CA LEU A 11 -20.23 32.94 9.53
C LEU A 11 -18.99 32.07 9.24
N VAL A 12 -18.71 31.11 10.11
CA VAL A 12 -17.69 30.09 9.84
C VAL A 12 -18.26 29.12 8.81
N ILE A 13 -17.88 29.31 7.55
CA ILE A 13 -18.22 28.36 6.48
C ILE A 13 -17.30 27.12 6.66
N THR A 14 -17.81 26.12 7.36
CA THR A 14 -17.17 24.80 7.40
C THR A 14 -17.32 24.17 6.02
N SER A 15 -16.29 24.32 5.19
CA SER A 15 -16.18 23.63 3.92
C SER A 15 -16.09 22.12 4.20
N CYS A 16 -17.20 21.41 4.11
CA CYS A 16 -17.21 19.95 3.98
C CYS A 16 -16.54 19.61 2.64
N VAL A 17 -15.26 19.34 2.66
CA VAL A 17 -14.59 18.67 1.56
C VAL A 17 -15.22 17.28 1.46
N ALA A 18 -16.11 17.11 0.48
CA ALA A 18 -16.69 15.81 0.14
C ALA A 18 -15.52 14.86 -0.16
N THR A 19 -15.31 13.89 0.72
CA THR A 19 -14.37 12.80 0.50
C THR A 19 -14.95 11.99 -0.67
N LYS A 20 -14.55 12.32 -1.91
CA LYS A 20 -14.85 11.49 -3.07
C LYS A 20 -14.45 10.07 -2.71
N ASN A 21 -15.36 9.11 -2.91
CA ASN A 21 -15.09 7.69 -2.70
C ASN A 21 -13.79 7.32 -3.43
N LYS A 22 -12.76 7.07 -2.64
CA LYS A 22 -11.41 6.71 -3.13
C LYS A 22 -11.30 5.22 -3.44
N VAL A 23 -12.40 4.48 -3.36
CA VAL A 23 -12.46 3.04 -3.65
C VAL A 23 -12.04 2.77 -5.09
N ALA A 24 -11.29 1.69 -5.29
CA ALA A 24 -10.81 1.32 -6.60
C ALA A 24 -11.96 0.97 -7.55
N ILE A 25 -11.91 1.54 -8.75
CA ILE A 25 -12.84 1.28 -9.86
C ILE A 25 -12.04 0.89 -11.10
N LYS A 26 -12.64 0.09 -12.00
CA LYS A 26 -12.03 -0.23 -13.29
C LYS A 26 -12.02 1.01 -14.18
N ASN A 27 -10.85 1.31 -14.76
CA ASN A 27 -10.71 2.31 -15.80
C ASN A 27 -11.12 1.73 -17.18
N GLN A 28 -10.96 2.51 -18.26
CA GLN A 28 -11.29 2.07 -19.63
C GLN A 28 -10.43 0.90 -20.13
N ASP A 29 -9.22 0.73 -19.57
CA ASP A 29 -8.30 -0.36 -19.89
C ASP A 29 -8.60 -1.64 -19.08
N GLY A 30 -9.58 -1.59 -18.17
CA GLY A 30 -9.92 -2.69 -17.27
C GLY A 30 -9.05 -2.76 -16.00
N ASP A 31 -8.09 -1.84 -15.83
CA ASP A 31 -7.24 -1.77 -14.67
C ASP A 31 -7.98 -1.15 -13.47
N LEU A 32 -7.74 -1.65 -12.26
CA LEU A 32 -8.23 -1.00 -11.04
C LEU A 32 -7.44 0.29 -10.76
N VAL A 33 -8.15 1.35 -10.32
CA VAL A 33 -7.54 2.63 -9.94
C VAL A 33 -8.24 3.18 -8.69
N GLY A 34 -7.52 3.33 -7.59
CA GLY A 34 -8.02 3.79 -6.30
C GLY A 34 -7.60 2.91 -5.14
N ILE A 35 -8.24 3.04 -3.97
CA ILE A 35 -7.98 2.20 -2.80
C ILE A 35 -8.64 0.85 -3.01
N ALA A 36 -7.84 -0.20 -3.06
CA ALA A 36 -8.26 -1.58 -3.23
C ALA A 36 -8.06 -2.38 -1.93
N THR A 37 -8.87 -3.42 -1.79
CA THR A 37 -8.75 -4.42 -0.73
C THR A 37 -8.38 -5.77 -1.34
N ARG A 38 -7.97 -6.73 -0.51
CA ARG A 38 -7.76 -8.12 -0.96
C ARG A 38 -8.99 -8.69 -1.69
N ASN A 39 -10.19 -8.34 -1.25
CA ASN A 39 -11.43 -8.84 -1.85
C ASN A 39 -11.60 -8.41 -3.31
N ASP A 40 -11.00 -7.31 -3.73
CA ASP A 40 -11.05 -6.87 -5.11
C ASP A 40 -10.20 -7.75 -6.03
N PHE A 41 -9.11 -8.32 -5.52
CA PHE A 41 -8.24 -9.25 -6.25
C PHE A 41 -8.75 -10.71 -6.21
N LYS A 42 -9.58 -11.06 -5.21
CA LYS A 42 -10.27 -12.36 -5.14
C LYS A 42 -11.49 -12.46 -6.06
N LYS A 43 -11.78 -11.42 -6.83
CA LYS A 43 -12.83 -11.40 -7.87
C LYS A 43 -12.22 -11.61 -9.25
N GLU A 44 -13.04 -12.15 -10.16
CA GLU A 44 -12.64 -12.29 -11.55
C GLU A 44 -12.47 -10.90 -12.24
N PRO A 45 -11.49 -10.78 -13.13
CA PRO A 45 -10.64 -11.83 -13.67
C PRO A 45 -9.35 -12.08 -12.83
N PHE A 46 -9.05 -11.27 -11.82
CA PHE A 46 -7.77 -11.28 -11.10
C PHE A 46 -7.54 -12.58 -10.30
N ALA A 47 -8.63 -13.14 -9.73
CA ALA A 47 -8.56 -14.36 -8.94
C ALA A 47 -7.94 -15.51 -9.73
N SER A 48 -8.50 -15.83 -10.90
CA SER A 48 -8.06 -16.95 -11.73
C SER A 48 -6.83 -16.63 -12.60
N GLN A 49 -6.60 -15.35 -12.93
CA GLN A 49 -5.46 -14.98 -13.77
C GLN A 49 -4.12 -14.97 -13.03
N TRP A 50 -4.11 -14.61 -11.75
CA TRP A 50 -2.85 -14.50 -11.01
C TRP A 50 -2.97 -14.59 -9.48
N PHE A 51 -4.05 -14.08 -8.82
CA PHE A 51 -4.04 -13.92 -7.38
C PHE A 51 -3.98 -15.26 -6.63
N ASN A 52 -4.83 -16.22 -7.04
CA ASN A 52 -4.93 -17.50 -6.32
C ASN A 52 -3.66 -18.31 -6.46
N ASP A 53 -3.13 -18.45 -7.66
CA ASP A 53 -1.95 -19.27 -7.91
C ASP A 53 -0.72 -18.75 -7.18
N TYR A 54 -0.42 -17.45 -7.31
CA TYR A 54 0.73 -16.89 -6.59
C TYR A 54 0.56 -16.94 -5.08
N TYR A 55 -0.66 -16.71 -4.56
CA TYR A 55 -0.92 -16.82 -3.12
C TYR A 55 -0.76 -18.24 -2.61
N GLU A 56 -1.23 -19.26 -3.36
CA GLU A 56 -1.20 -20.66 -2.96
C GLU A 56 0.22 -21.24 -3.01
N TYR A 57 0.93 -20.99 -4.12
CA TYR A 57 2.22 -21.62 -4.37
C TYR A 57 3.40 -20.90 -3.71
N TYR A 58 3.26 -19.67 -3.30
CA TYR A 58 4.33 -18.96 -2.60
C TYR A 58 4.65 -19.65 -1.27
N GLN A 59 5.94 -19.90 -1.02
CA GLN A 59 6.43 -20.49 0.21
C GLN A 59 7.24 -19.45 0.97
N THR A 60 6.80 -19.07 2.16
CA THR A 60 7.51 -18.16 3.05
C THR A 60 8.58 -18.91 3.84
N ASP A 61 9.61 -18.20 4.30
CA ASP A 61 10.55 -18.73 5.27
C ASP A 61 9.98 -18.63 6.69
N PRO A 62 9.72 -19.77 7.40
CA PRO A 62 9.08 -19.75 8.72
C PRO A 62 9.87 -19.00 9.79
N GLU A 63 11.21 -18.98 9.69
CA GLU A 63 12.05 -18.24 10.64
C GLU A 63 11.87 -16.73 10.45
N THR A 64 11.91 -16.26 9.21
CA THR A 64 11.66 -14.86 8.87
C THR A 64 10.24 -14.42 9.26
N VAL A 65 9.22 -15.25 9.00
CA VAL A 65 7.83 -15.00 9.42
C VAL A 65 7.74 -14.82 10.93
N THR A 66 8.39 -15.68 11.71
CA THR A 66 8.40 -15.59 13.17
C THR A 66 8.98 -14.26 13.66
N GLN A 67 10.04 -13.78 13.03
CA GLN A 67 10.61 -12.47 13.33
C GLN A 67 9.68 -11.33 12.91
N LEU A 68 9.05 -11.42 11.74
CA LEU A 68 8.11 -10.42 11.23
C LEU A 68 6.89 -10.24 12.13
N LYS A 69 6.36 -11.31 12.75
CA LYS A 69 5.26 -11.21 13.74
C LYS A 69 5.55 -10.19 14.84
N GLN A 70 6.79 -10.12 15.30
CA GLN A 70 7.20 -9.18 16.33
C GLN A 70 7.49 -7.78 15.77
N LYS A 71 8.19 -7.72 14.63
CA LYS A 71 8.69 -6.48 14.03
C LYS A 71 7.60 -5.65 13.35
N LEU A 72 6.55 -6.28 12.84
CA LEU A 72 5.40 -5.59 12.24
C LEU A 72 4.46 -4.96 13.28
N ASN A 73 4.67 -5.19 14.57
CA ASN A 73 3.89 -4.53 15.59
C ASN A 73 4.14 -3.01 15.59
N GLY A 74 3.07 -2.23 15.53
CA GLY A 74 3.15 -0.76 15.45
C GLY A 74 3.48 -0.21 14.05
N ILE A 75 3.66 -1.07 13.05
CA ILE A 75 3.91 -0.67 11.66
C ILE A 75 2.60 -0.37 10.95
N THR A 76 2.57 0.68 10.13
CA THR A 76 1.54 0.94 9.12
C THR A 76 2.17 0.87 7.74
N ILE A 77 1.40 0.38 6.77
CA ILE A 77 1.90 0.12 5.42
C ILE A 77 1.05 0.87 4.39
N LYS A 78 1.72 1.59 3.50
CA LYS A 78 1.13 2.18 2.31
C LYS A 78 1.65 1.45 1.09
N GLY A 79 0.77 0.73 0.39
CA GLY A 79 1.11 -0.01 -0.81
C GLY A 79 0.63 0.70 -2.08
N PHE A 80 1.39 0.57 -3.15
CA PHE A 80 1.01 0.99 -4.50
C PHE A 80 1.25 -0.16 -5.47
N MET A 81 0.27 -0.46 -6.33
CA MET A 81 0.38 -1.53 -7.31
C MET A 81 -0.37 -1.20 -8.58
N GLY A 82 -0.05 -1.90 -9.67
CA GLY A 82 -0.82 -1.85 -10.92
C GLY A 82 -1.36 -3.23 -11.27
N THR A 83 -2.68 -3.38 -11.49
CA THR A 83 -3.24 -4.67 -11.92
C THR A 83 -2.77 -5.11 -13.30
N TRP A 84 -2.17 -4.19 -14.05
CA TRP A 84 -1.54 -4.38 -15.36
C TRP A 84 -0.06 -4.79 -15.29
N CYS A 85 0.58 -4.72 -14.10
CA CYS A 85 2.01 -4.93 -13.93
C CYS A 85 2.29 -6.37 -13.48
N GLY A 86 3.12 -7.11 -14.23
CA GLY A 86 3.47 -8.48 -13.90
C GLY A 86 4.15 -8.65 -12.54
N ASP A 87 5.03 -7.72 -12.16
CA ASP A 87 5.65 -7.72 -10.84
C ASP A 87 4.62 -7.51 -9.73
N SER A 88 3.65 -6.59 -9.93
CA SER A 88 2.55 -6.42 -8.99
C SER A 88 1.68 -7.67 -8.87
N GLN A 89 1.39 -8.34 -10.00
CA GLN A 89 0.59 -9.58 -10.01
C GLN A 89 1.27 -10.71 -9.24
N ARG A 90 2.61 -10.78 -9.28
CA ARG A 90 3.41 -11.75 -8.53
C ARG A 90 3.52 -11.37 -7.06
N GLU A 91 3.95 -10.14 -6.77
CA GLU A 91 4.34 -9.75 -5.41
C GLU A 91 3.15 -9.44 -4.49
N ILE A 92 2.00 -9.00 -5.02
CA ILE A 92 0.83 -8.69 -4.19
C ILE A 92 0.27 -9.91 -3.46
N PRO A 93 0.03 -11.05 -4.14
CA PRO A 93 -0.41 -12.28 -3.45
C PRO A 93 0.62 -12.79 -2.44
N ASN A 94 1.91 -12.78 -2.81
CA ASN A 94 3.02 -13.17 -1.93
C ASN A 94 3.05 -12.31 -0.67
N PHE A 95 2.90 -10.99 -0.85
CA PHE A 95 2.84 -10.02 0.25
C PHE A 95 1.64 -10.26 1.17
N TYR A 96 0.44 -10.51 0.60
CA TYR A 96 -0.73 -10.84 1.40
C TYR A 96 -0.55 -12.12 2.20
N LYS A 97 0.06 -13.16 1.61
CA LYS A 97 0.36 -14.42 2.32
C LYS A 97 1.34 -14.19 3.46
N LEU A 98 2.40 -13.45 3.21
CA LEU A 98 3.38 -13.07 4.23
C LEU A 98 2.72 -12.33 5.41
N LEU A 99 1.84 -11.37 5.13
CA LEU A 99 1.13 -10.61 6.15
C LEU A 99 0.15 -11.49 6.95
N ASP A 100 -0.53 -12.46 6.29
CA ASP A 100 -1.40 -13.43 6.95
C ASP A 100 -0.61 -14.30 7.92
N GLU A 101 0.49 -14.88 7.47
CA GLU A 101 1.34 -15.76 8.27
C GLU A 101 2.07 -15.00 9.40
N SER A 102 2.26 -13.68 9.23
CA SER A 102 2.83 -12.81 10.26
C SER A 102 1.79 -12.22 11.22
N ASP A 103 0.51 -12.62 11.16
CA ASP A 103 -0.60 -12.12 11.98
C ASP A 103 -0.76 -10.58 11.91
N PHE A 104 -0.52 -9.98 10.74
CA PHE A 104 -0.59 -8.53 10.56
C PHE A 104 -2.03 -8.00 10.60
N ASP A 105 -2.26 -6.88 11.30
CA ASP A 105 -3.54 -6.19 11.31
C ASP A 105 -3.78 -5.41 10.01
N PHE A 106 -4.59 -5.95 9.11
CA PHE A 106 -4.90 -5.35 7.80
C PHE A 106 -5.57 -3.97 7.86
N LYS A 107 -6.07 -3.52 9.02
CA LYS A 107 -6.52 -2.14 9.19
C LYS A 107 -5.37 -1.13 9.10
N LYS A 108 -4.14 -1.60 9.23
CA LYS A 108 -2.91 -0.82 9.10
C LYS A 108 -2.29 -0.88 7.69
N LEU A 109 -2.94 -1.55 6.74
CA LEU A 109 -2.56 -1.57 5.32
C LEU A 109 -3.54 -0.71 4.52
N GLU A 110 -3.02 0.26 3.79
CA GLU A 110 -3.75 0.92 2.71
C GLU A 110 -3.06 0.59 1.38
N LEU A 111 -3.75 -0.10 0.49
CA LEU A 111 -3.26 -0.46 -0.84
C LEU A 111 -3.96 0.38 -1.90
N VAL A 112 -3.17 1.09 -2.69
CA VAL A 112 -3.62 1.94 -3.80
C VAL A 112 -3.27 1.29 -5.12
N THR A 113 -4.27 1.05 -5.96
CA THR A 113 -4.04 0.64 -7.35
C THR A 113 -3.89 1.87 -8.23
N VAL A 114 -2.93 1.82 -9.14
CA VAL A 114 -2.58 2.92 -10.05
C VAL A 114 -2.72 2.52 -11.52
N ASN A 115 -3.00 3.51 -12.38
CA ASN A 115 -2.98 3.33 -13.82
C ASN A 115 -1.53 3.17 -14.36
N ARG A 116 -1.36 2.93 -15.67
CA ARG A 116 -0.04 2.76 -16.32
C ARG A 116 0.89 3.98 -16.21
N LYS A 117 0.35 5.17 -15.91
CA LYS A 117 1.12 6.37 -15.61
C LYS A 117 1.44 6.51 -14.11
N LYS A 118 1.14 5.48 -13.31
CA LYS A 118 1.30 5.44 -11.85
C LYS A 118 0.48 6.51 -11.11
N GLN A 119 -0.72 6.81 -11.63
CA GLN A 119 -1.66 7.79 -11.09
C GLN A 119 -2.89 7.11 -10.51
N ALA A 120 -3.42 7.64 -9.42
CA ALA A 120 -4.62 7.16 -8.72
C ALA A 120 -5.43 8.34 -8.16
N ASN A 121 -5.85 9.26 -9.05
CA ASN A 121 -6.70 10.40 -8.69
C ASN A 121 -6.13 11.28 -7.54
N GLY A 122 -4.79 11.34 -7.42
CA GLY A 122 -4.08 12.12 -6.42
C GLY A 122 -3.71 11.35 -5.15
N LEU A 123 -4.09 10.06 -5.01
CA LEU A 123 -3.69 9.20 -3.89
C LEU A 123 -2.18 8.89 -3.90
N GLU A 124 -1.56 8.97 -5.07
CA GLU A 124 -0.14 8.76 -5.29
C GLU A 124 0.72 9.99 -4.96
N LYS A 125 0.11 11.17 -4.84
CA LYS A 125 0.84 12.42 -4.64
C LYS A 125 1.64 12.43 -3.34
N GLY A 126 2.89 12.87 -3.44
CA GLY A 126 3.81 12.95 -2.30
C GLY A 126 4.58 11.65 -2.00
N TYR A 127 4.23 10.52 -2.63
CA TYR A 127 4.90 9.23 -2.37
C TYR A 127 6.05 8.92 -3.33
N ASN A 128 6.20 9.68 -4.42
CA ASN A 128 7.25 9.50 -5.43
C ASN A 128 7.30 8.07 -5.98
N ILE A 129 6.16 7.59 -6.51
CA ILE A 129 6.03 6.22 -7.01
C ILE A 129 6.61 6.14 -8.43
N THR A 130 7.78 5.53 -8.57
CA THR A 130 8.48 5.33 -9.85
C THR A 130 8.27 3.93 -10.44
N HIS A 131 8.11 2.92 -9.59
CA HIS A 131 7.88 1.51 -9.94
C HIS A 131 6.75 0.93 -9.11
N VAL A 132 6.14 -0.15 -9.57
CA VAL A 132 5.11 -0.89 -8.84
C VAL A 132 5.35 -2.41 -8.97
N PRO A 133 5.11 -3.17 -7.85
CA PRO A 133 4.59 -2.68 -6.58
C PRO A 133 5.61 -1.86 -5.78
N THR A 134 5.11 -0.96 -4.93
CA THR A 134 5.91 -0.29 -3.91
C THR A 134 5.18 -0.42 -2.58
N PHE A 135 5.85 -0.95 -1.55
CA PHE A 135 5.34 -1.00 -0.17
C PHE A 135 6.20 -0.11 0.72
N ILE A 136 5.58 0.89 1.34
CA ILE A 136 6.24 1.86 2.21
C ILE A 136 5.84 1.55 3.65
N PHE A 137 6.83 1.35 4.51
CA PHE A 137 6.65 0.98 5.90
C PHE A 137 6.87 2.18 6.82
N TYR A 138 5.92 2.42 7.72
CA TYR A 138 5.96 3.54 8.65
C TYR A 138 5.86 3.04 10.09
N LYS A 139 6.60 3.69 10.99
CA LYS A 139 6.46 3.55 12.43
C LYS A 139 6.26 4.94 13.03
N GLU A 140 5.18 5.12 13.79
CA GLU A 140 4.83 6.41 14.39
C GLU A 140 4.81 7.58 13.38
N GLY A 141 4.36 7.30 12.14
CA GLY A 141 4.28 8.27 11.04
C GLY A 141 5.60 8.55 10.31
N LYS A 142 6.73 8.01 10.76
CA LYS A 142 8.03 8.13 10.09
C LYS A 142 8.24 6.97 9.14
N GLU A 143 8.63 7.24 7.88
CA GLU A 143 9.04 6.20 6.92
C GLU A 143 10.33 5.51 7.40
N LEU A 144 10.27 4.19 7.52
CA LEU A 144 11.43 3.34 7.80
C LEU A 144 12.18 2.98 6.52
N GLY A 145 11.44 2.75 5.44
CA GLY A 145 11.95 2.36 4.14
C GLY A 145 10.83 1.82 3.25
N ARG A 146 11.22 1.38 2.04
CA ARG A 146 10.27 0.87 1.05
C ARG A 146 10.84 -0.29 0.25
N PHE A 147 10.01 -1.31 0.04
CA PHE A 147 10.22 -2.33 -0.98
C PHE A 147 9.73 -1.81 -2.33
N VAL A 148 10.50 -2.00 -3.40
CA VAL A 148 10.17 -1.46 -4.73
C VAL A 148 10.37 -2.52 -5.79
N GLU A 149 9.30 -2.87 -6.47
CA GLU A 149 9.14 -3.75 -7.63
C GLU A 149 9.45 -5.22 -7.33
N HIS A 150 10.67 -5.55 -6.93
CA HIS A 150 11.10 -6.92 -6.62
C HIS A 150 12.17 -6.91 -5.51
N ALA A 151 12.42 -8.07 -4.94
CA ALA A 151 13.47 -8.22 -3.94
C ALA A 151 14.86 -7.94 -4.54
N ASN A 152 15.81 -7.59 -3.68
CA ASN A 152 17.20 -7.47 -4.07
C ASN A 152 17.74 -8.80 -4.60
N GLU A 153 18.85 -8.73 -5.36
CA GLU A 153 19.51 -9.91 -5.91
C GLU A 153 19.81 -10.93 -4.80
N ASN A 154 19.42 -12.18 -5.03
CA ASN A 154 19.50 -13.29 -4.05
C ASN A 154 18.69 -13.07 -2.75
N GLY A 155 17.76 -12.11 -2.74
CA GLY A 155 16.85 -11.86 -1.62
C GLY A 155 15.45 -12.40 -1.87
N THR A 156 14.62 -12.32 -0.84
CA THR A 156 13.18 -12.60 -0.89
C THR A 156 12.41 -11.38 -0.40
N ILE A 157 11.12 -11.29 -0.74
CA ILE A 157 10.28 -10.18 -0.29
C ILE A 157 10.23 -10.09 1.24
N GLU A 158 10.09 -11.24 1.94
CA GLU A 158 10.09 -11.29 3.40
C GLU A 158 11.43 -10.87 4.01
N GLY A 159 12.56 -11.29 3.41
CA GLY A 159 13.88 -10.92 3.89
C GLY A 159 14.16 -9.43 3.76
N ASP A 160 13.74 -8.81 2.66
CA ASP A 160 13.88 -7.37 2.46
C ASP A 160 12.94 -6.57 3.37
N ILE A 161 11.69 -7.02 3.56
CA ILE A 161 10.75 -6.40 4.49
C ILE A 161 11.29 -6.50 5.92
N LEU A 162 11.85 -7.65 6.33
CA LEU A 162 12.42 -7.82 7.67
C LEU A 162 13.57 -6.83 7.92
N LYS A 163 14.46 -6.59 6.94
CA LYS A 163 15.49 -5.55 7.05
C LYS A 163 14.89 -4.17 7.28
N ILE A 164 13.87 -3.79 6.49
CA ILE A 164 13.20 -2.49 6.59
C ILE A 164 12.59 -2.29 7.97
N VAL A 165 11.75 -3.22 8.44
CA VAL A 165 11.03 -3.07 9.71
C VAL A 165 11.91 -3.29 10.94
N SER A 166 13.10 -3.86 10.76
CA SER A 166 14.14 -3.98 11.79
C SER A 166 15.11 -2.80 11.78
N GLU A 167 14.91 -1.82 10.91
CA GLU A 167 15.78 -0.65 10.77
C GLU A 167 17.25 -1.02 10.43
N ILE A 168 17.45 -2.18 9.80
CA ILE A 168 18.75 -2.59 9.26
C ILE A 168 18.99 -1.82 7.95
N PRO A 169 20.21 -1.34 7.66
CA PRO A 169 20.51 -0.66 6.41
C PRO A 169 20.01 -1.42 5.20
N TYR A 170 19.11 -0.82 4.45
CA TYR A 170 18.48 -1.40 3.28
C TYR A 170 18.37 -0.38 2.16
N LYS A 171 18.69 -0.80 0.96
CA LYS A 171 18.43 -0.04 -0.27
C LYS A 171 17.65 -0.92 -1.23
N HIS A 172 16.57 -0.40 -1.78
CA HIS A 172 15.85 -1.10 -2.84
C HIS A 172 16.64 -1.04 -4.18
N PRO A 173 16.35 -1.90 -5.18
CA PRO A 173 17.14 -2.03 -6.42
C PRO A 173 17.38 -0.73 -7.19
N TYR A 174 16.47 0.26 -7.05
CA TYR A 174 16.52 1.55 -7.76
C TYR A 174 17.10 2.70 -6.92
N GLN A 175 17.60 2.43 -5.71
CA GLN A 175 18.17 3.44 -4.83
C GLN A 175 19.69 3.53 -5.04
N LYS A 176 20.13 4.64 -5.62
CA LYS A 176 21.57 4.95 -5.83
C LYS A 176 22.29 5.29 -4.53
#